data_1fd0260f2a3bd7006705311f14fe9272
#
_entry.id   1fd0260f2a3bd7006705311f14fe9272
#
_cell.length_a   1.000
_cell.length_b   1.000
_cell.length_c   1.000
_cell.angle_alpha   90.00
_cell.angle_beta   90.00
_cell.angle_gamma   90.00
#
_symmetry.space_group_name_H-M   'P 1'
#
loop_
_entity.id
_entity.type
_entity.pdbx_description
1 polymer ?
#
loop_
_entity_poly.entity_id
_entity_poly.type
_entity_poly.pdbx_seq_one_letter_code
_entity_poly.pdbx_strand_id
1 'polypeptide(L)'
;ITPFRVEGDSVTVAASQVIPSEGMLALQDRLANAIAASFVAQTRFDPLRSADAEQALYDALPLALTTLQQQTETQIAISGYSARITRDDLRSVGAAYGQMLEPLLPDDTPVLLENPLDLLPGLTLSAPHQNTTGEVIAKVVADCKTQLLQDAQQLTLNRTVPVVSAPTITTEPEMPPMAAVSSATA
;
A
#
# COMPACT_ATOMS: atom_id res chain seq x y z
N ILE A 1 -1.52 -14.58 1.98
CA ILE A 1 -0.05 -14.57 2.00
C ILE A 1 0.43 -15.45 0.86
N THR A 2 1.31 -14.92 0.02
CA THR A 2 1.88 -15.66 -1.11
C THR A 2 3.39 -15.77 -0.92
N PRO A 3 3.91 -16.96 -0.53
CA PRO A 3 5.35 -17.16 -0.43
C PRO A 3 5.98 -17.20 -1.81
N PHE A 4 7.18 -16.63 -1.93
CA PHE A 4 8.02 -16.80 -3.11
C PHE A 4 9.47 -17.09 -2.69
N ARG A 5 10.18 -17.79 -3.56
CA ARG A 5 11.57 -18.18 -3.34
C ARG A 5 12.42 -17.63 -4.47
N VAL A 6 13.53 -17.03 -4.11
CA VAL A 6 14.55 -16.57 -5.06
C VAL A 6 15.68 -17.59 -5.10
N GLU A 7 15.95 -18.17 -6.25
CA GLU A 7 17.03 -19.15 -6.46
C GLU A 7 17.85 -18.73 -7.69
N GLY A 8 19.07 -18.26 -7.46
CA GLY A 8 19.90 -17.69 -8.52
C GLY A 8 19.16 -16.54 -9.23
N ASP A 9 18.97 -16.70 -10.54
CA ASP A 9 18.31 -15.70 -11.40
C ASP A 9 16.80 -15.96 -11.60
N SER A 10 16.17 -16.75 -10.76
CA SER A 10 14.75 -17.05 -10.87
C SER A 10 13.98 -16.84 -9.58
N VAL A 11 12.72 -16.43 -9.73
CA VAL A 11 11.74 -16.31 -8.64
C VAL A 11 10.64 -17.32 -8.88
N THR A 12 10.38 -18.17 -7.91
CA THR A 12 9.29 -19.16 -7.95
C THR A 12 8.25 -18.84 -6.91
N VAL A 13 6.98 -18.77 -7.33
CA VAL A 13 5.83 -18.51 -6.47
C VAL A 13 5.27 -19.83 -5.95
N ALA A 14 5.15 -19.96 -4.64
CA ALA A 14 4.52 -21.09 -3.98
C ALA A 14 2.98 -20.92 -3.89
N ALA A 15 2.29 -21.92 -3.31
CA ALA A 15 0.86 -21.84 -3.08
C ALA A 15 0.52 -20.73 -2.08
N SER A 16 -0.43 -19.87 -2.44
CA SER A 16 -0.92 -18.81 -1.57
C SER A 16 -1.74 -19.38 -0.41
N GLN A 17 -1.55 -18.82 0.76
CA GLN A 17 -2.37 -19.06 1.93
C GLN A 17 -3.43 -17.97 2.03
N VAL A 18 -4.70 -18.35 2.05
CA VAL A 18 -5.81 -17.46 2.31
C VAL A 18 -6.07 -17.42 3.82
N ILE A 19 -6.23 -16.22 4.37
CA ILE A 19 -6.64 -16.02 5.76
C ILE A 19 -8.16 -15.84 5.74
N PRO A 20 -8.94 -16.79 6.27
CA PRO A 20 -10.40 -16.71 6.24
C PRO A 20 -10.90 -15.47 6.96
N SER A 21 -11.91 -14.81 6.40
CA SER A 21 -12.58 -13.63 6.98
C SER A 21 -11.70 -12.40 7.20
N GLU A 22 -10.47 -12.37 6.66
CA GLU A 22 -9.53 -11.26 6.80
C GLU A 22 -9.11 -10.67 5.44
N GLY A 23 -9.95 -10.85 4.43
CA GLY A 23 -9.71 -10.31 3.09
C GLY A 23 -10.00 -8.80 2.97
N MET A 24 -9.87 -8.29 1.75
CA MET A 24 -10.04 -6.88 1.41
C MET A 24 -11.37 -6.30 1.91
N LEU A 25 -12.48 -7.03 1.76
CA LEU A 25 -13.79 -6.55 2.21
C LEU A 25 -13.83 -6.36 3.72
N ALA A 26 -13.30 -7.32 4.49
CA ALA A 26 -13.25 -7.21 5.94
C ALA A 26 -12.37 -6.02 6.40
N LEU A 27 -11.28 -5.74 5.69
CA LEU A 27 -10.44 -4.57 5.95
C LEU A 27 -11.21 -3.28 5.68
N GLN A 28 -11.88 -3.19 4.52
CA GLN A 28 -12.69 -2.03 4.16
C GLN A 28 -13.82 -1.79 5.18
N ASP A 29 -14.51 -2.83 5.62
CA ASP A 29 -15.55 -2.74 6.65
C ASP A 29 -15.02 -2.21 7.98
N ARG A 30 -13.85 -2.67 8.42
CA ARG A 30 -13.22 -2.18 9.66
C ARG A 30 -12.83 -0.71 9.53
N LEU A 31 -12.26 -0.30 8.40
CA LEU A 31 -11.91 1.10 8.12
C LEU A 31 -13.17 1.97 8.06
N ALA A 32 -14.20 1.53 7.35
CA ALA A 32 -15.47 2.25 7.23
C ALA A 32 -16.12 2.45 8.61
N ASN A 33 -16.15 1.42 9.45
CA ASN A 33 -16.67 1.51 10.82
C ASN A 33 -15.87 2.51 11.69
N ALA A 34 -14.54 2.50 11.59
CA ALA A 34 -13.71 3.45 12.33
C ALA A 34 -13.96 4.90 11.88
N ILE A 35 -14.07 5.14 10.58
CA ILE A 35 -14.36 6.46 10.03
C ILE A 35 -15.80 6.90 10.38
N ALA A 36 -16.77 5.98 10.29
CA ALA A 36 -18.16 6.29 10.66
C ALA A 36 -18.28 6.70 12.14
N ALA A 37 -17.50 6.07 13.03
CA ALA A 37 -17.45 6.48 14.43
C ALA A 37 -16.98 7.95 14.57
N SER A 38 -15.97 8.37 13.80
CA SER A 38 -15.50 9.76 13.78
C SER A 38 -16.58 10.72 13.21
N PHE A 39 -17.31 10.32 12.16
CA PHE A 39 -18.46 11.09 11.65
C PHE A 39 -19.53 11.26 12.71
N VAL A 40 -19.93 10.19 13.38
CA VAL A 40 -20.96 10.24 14.43
C VAL A 40 -20.51 11.15 15.58
N ALA A 41 -19.25 11.05 16.00
CA ALA A 41 -18.72 11.87 17.09
C ALA A 41 -18.73 13.36 16.75
N GLN A 42 -18.38 13.74 15.52
CA GLN A 42 -18.20 15.13 15.11
C GLN A 42 -19.49 15.77 14.58
N THR A 43 -20.33 15.01 13.87
CA THR A 43 -21.46 15.56 13.10
C THR A 43 -22.82 14.98 13.48
N ARG A 44 -22.87 13.92 14.29
CA ARG A 44 -24.07 13.12 14.56
C ARG A 44 -24.65 12.39 13.35
N PHE A 45 -23.99 12.46 12.20
CA PHE A 45 -24.32 11.74 10.99
C PHE A 45 -23.59 10.39 10.95
N ASP A 46 -24.32 9.33 10.64
CA ASP A 46 -23.75 7.99 10.48
C ASP A 46 -23.83 7.59 9.00
N PRO A 47 -22.70 7.58 8.28
CA PRO A 47 -22.69 7.26 6.85
C PRO A 47 -23.07 5.80 6.53
N LEU A 48 -23.02 4.89 7.51
CA LEU A 48 -23.37 3.48 7.31
C LEU A 48 -24.89 3.21 7.38
N ARG A 49 -25.71 4.24 7.57
CA ARG A 49 -27.17 4.08 7.65
C ARG A 49 -27.90 4.19 6.32
N SER A 50 -27.24 4.57 5.24
CA SER A 50 -27.82 4.59 3.91
C SER A 50 -26.85 4.05 2.89
N ALA A 51 -27.33 3.27 1.93
CA ALA A 51 -26.49 2.64 0.92
C ALA A 51 -25.65 3.66 0.11
N ASP A 52 -26.24 4.82 -0.24
CA ASP A 52 -25.53 5.85 -1.01
C ASP A 52 -24.39 6.49 -0.21
N ALA A 53 -24.59 6.74 1.10
CA ALA A 53 -23.57 7.31 1.96
C ALA A 53 -22.49 6.28 2.30
N GLU A 54 -22.85 5.03 2.50
CA GLU A 54 -21.94 3.92 2.70
C GLU A 54 -21.06 3.73 1.46
N GLN A 55 -21.63 3.70 0.27
CA GLN A 55 -20.85 3.62 -0.96
C GLN A 55 -19.88 4.79 -1.11
N ALA A 56 -20.34 6.01 -0.86
CA ALA A 56 -19.49 7.21 -0.89
C ALA A 56 -18.34 7.13 0.13
N LEU A 57 -18.56 6.50 1.29
CA LEU A 57 -17.53 6.25 2.27
C LEU A 57 -16.48 5.25 1.75
N TYR A 58 -16.92 4.12 1.18
CA TYR A 58 -16.00 3.15 0.57
C TYR A 58 -15.17 3.75 -0.56
N ASP A 59 -15.79 4.57 -1.41
CA ASP A 59 -15.11 5.27 -2.51
C ASP A 59 -14.06 6.28 -2.02
N ALA A 60 -14.25 6.83 -0.82
CA ALA A 60 -13.32 7.78 -0.22
C ALA A 60 -12.10 7.10 0.46
N LEU A 61 -12.17 5.81 0.82
CA LEU A 61 -11.12 5.11 1.57
C LEU A 61 -9.74 5.17 0.90
N PRO A 62 -9.58 4.89 -0.41
CA PRO A 62 -8.25 4.87 -1.02
C PRO A 62 -7.54 6.22 -0.95
N LEU A 63 -8.28 7.30 -1.22
CA LEU A 63 -7.73 8.65 -1.15
C LEU A 63 -7.40 9.05 0.29
N ALA A 64 -8.26 8.71 1.24
CA ALA A 64 -8.04 8.99 2.65
C ALA A 64 -6.77 8.31 3.18
N LEU A 65 -6.58 7.02 2.89
CA LEU A 65 -5.38 6.27 3.28
C LEU A 65 -4.12 6.87 2.65
N THR A 66 -4.16 7.18 1.35
CA THR A 66 -3.03 7.81 0.65
C THR A 66 -2.68 9.17 1.26
N THR A 67 -3.69 9.99 1.58
CA THR A 67 -3.47 11.28 2.21
C THR A 67 -2.85 11.14 3.59
N LEU A 68 -3.32 10.18 4.39
CA LEU A 68 -2.81 9.90 5.73
C LEU A 68 -1.38 9.35 5.74
N GLN A 69 -0.83 8.87 4.63
CA GLN A 69 0.60 8.56 4.52
C GLN A 69 1.47 9.81 4.64
N GLN A 70 1.04 10.91 4.06
CA GLN A 70 1.80 12.15 3.97
C GLN A 70 1.40 13.16 5.05
N GLN A 71 0.15 13.08 5.54
CA GLN A 71 -0.43 14.02 6.50
C GLN A 71 -0.91 13.30 7.76
N THR A 72 -1.03 14.02 8.87
CA THR A 72 -1.53 13.46 10.13
C THR A 72 -3.04 13.31 10.14
N GLU A 73 -3.74 14.03 9.28
CA GLU A 73 -5.20 14.07 9.18
C GLU A 73 -5.67 14.34 7.75
N THR A 74 -6.90 13.95 7.46
CA THR A 74 -7.62 14.25 6.22
C THR A 74 -9.06 14.60 6.52
N GLN A 75 -9.75 15.21 5.57
CA GLN A 75 -11.15 15.54 5.67
C GLN A 75 -11.98 14.73 4.66
N ILE A 76 -13.01 14.05 5.13
CA ILE A 76 -13.93 13.29 4.29
C ILE A 76 -15.30 13.99 4.36
N ALA A 77 -15.90 14.23 3.18
CA ALA A 77 -17.22 14.83 3.06
C ALA A 77 -18.20 13.84 2.41
N ILE A 78 -19.33 13.56 3.09
CA ILE A 78 -20.37 12.63 2.65
C ILE A 78 -21.74 13.25 2.93
N SER A 79 -22.60 13.29 1.93
CA SER A 79 -24.01 13.77 2.06
C SER A 79 -24.13 15.14 2.72
N GLY A 80 -23.18 16.06 2.47
CA GLY A 80 -23.16 17.40 3.03
C GLY A 80 -22.58 17.51 4.45
N TYR A 81 -22.20 16.41 5.07
CA TYR A 81 -21.47 16.37 6.35
C TYR A 81 -19.99 16.19 6.08
N SER A 82 -19.14 16.75 6.93
CA SER A 82 -17.68 16.63 6.81
C SER A 82 -17.08 16.26 8.17
N ALA A 83 -16.23 15.25 8.18
CA ALA A 83 -15.50 14.81 9.36
C ALA A 83 -13.99 14.83 9.13
N ARG A 84 -13.24 15.22 10.15
CA ARG A 84 -11.79 15.13 10.20
C ARG A 84 -11.42 13.71 10.65
N ILE A 85 -10.59 13.03 9.87
CA ILE A 85 -10.09 11.71 10.16
C ILE A 85 -8.59 11.79 10.38
N THR A 86 -8.11 11.24 11.47
CA THR A 86 -6.69 11.23 11.84
C THR A 86 -6.08 9.85 11.68
N ARG A 87 -4.74 9.77 11.66
CA ARG A 87 -4.05 8.47 11.72
C ARG A 87 -4.42 7.68 12.97
N ASP A 88 -4.66 8.36 14.09
CA ASP A 88 -5.00 7.71 15.36
C ASP A 88 -6.37 7.04 15.31
N ASP A 89 -7.34 7.62 14.58
CA ASP A 89 -8.66 7.01 14.39
C ASP A 89 -8.57 5.63 13.71
N LEU A 90 -7.58 5.41 12.86
CA LEU A 90 -7.40 4.17 12.11
C LEU A 90 -6.31 3.26 12.68
N ARG A 91 -5.54 3.72 13.65
CA ARG A 91 -4.39 3.00 14.23
C ARG A 91 -4.76 1.61 14.75
N SER A 92 -5.91 1.47 15.39
CA SER A 92 -6.36 0.20 15.94
C SER A 92 -6.62 -0.86 14.85
N VAL A 93 -7.06 -0.42 13.66
CA VAL A 93 -7.29 -1.32 12.52
C VAL A 93 -5.95 -1.86 12.02
N GLY A 94 -4.97 -0.99 11.76
CA GLY A 94 -3.64 -1.43 11.33
C GLY A 94 -2.92 -2.29 12.36
N ALA A 95 -3.00 -1.93 13.64
CA ALA A 95 -2.41 -2.72 14.72
C ALA A 95 -3.02 -4.13 14.81
N ALA A 96 -4.34 -4.26 14.66
CA ALA A 96 -5.01 -5.56 14.64
C ALA A 96 -4.55 -6.44 13.47
N TYR A 97 -4.37 -5.84 12.28
CA TYR A 97 -3.81 -6.57 11.13
C TYR A 97 -2.35 -6.97 11.35
N GLY A 98 -1.52 -6.10 11.93
CA GLY A 98 -0.14 -6.45 12.29
C GLY A 98 -0.09 -7.65 13.25
N GLN A 99 -0.87 -7.62 14.32
CA GLN A 99 -0.94 -8.72 15.29
C GLN A 99 -1.43 -10.04 14.66
N MET A 100 -2.33 -9.98 13.70
CA MET A 100 -2.86 -11.14 13.00
C MET A 100 -1.83 -11.71 12.00
N LEU A 101 -1.08 -10.85 11.30
CA LEU A 101 -0.10 -11.26 10.31
C LEU A 101 1.20 -11.79 10.94
N GLU A 102 1.66 -11.20 12.05
CA GLU A 102 2.94 -11.49 12.69
C GLU A 102 3.21 -12.99 12.88
N PRO A 103 2.29 -13.80 13.48
CA PRO A 103 2.53 -15.22 13.69
C PRO A 103 2.52 -16.06 12.39
N LEU A 104 2.12 -15.48 11.28
CA LEU A 104 2.05 -16.16 9.98
C LEU A 104 3.26 -15.86 9.08
N LEU A 105 4.10 -14.91 9.51
CA LEU A 105 5.29 -14.51 8.77
C LEU A 105 6.50 -15.27 9.34
N PRO A 106 7.35 -15.87 8.48
CA PRO A 106 8.59 -16.49 8.94
C PRO A 106 9.56 -15.43 9.47
N ASP A 107 10.31 -15.79 10.50
CA ASP A 107 11.39 -14.94 11.03
C ASP A 107 12.43 -14.61 9.93
N ASP A 108 12.93 -13.39 9.92
CA ASP A 108 13.97 -12.89 9.02
C ASP A 108 13.63 -12.97 7.50
N THR A 109 12.38 -13.20 7.16
CA THR A 109 11.95 -13.25 5.76
C THR A 109 11.46 -11.89 5.30
N PRO A 110 12.00 -11.31 4.20
CA PRO A 110 11.50 -10.06 3.65
C PRO A 110 10.03 -10.17 3.21
N VAL A 111 9.22 -9.20 3.60
CA VAL A 111 7.79 -9.13 3.28
C VAL A 111 7.55 -8.01 2.27
N LEU A 112 6.81 -8.30 1.21
CA LEU A 112 6.31 -7.27 0.30
C LEU A 112 4.87 -6.95 0.67
N LEU A 113 4.61 -5.70 1.00
CA LEU A 113 3.27 -5.20 1.29
C LEU A 113 2.68 -4.55 0.05
N GLU A 114 1.47 -4.95 -0.27
CA GLU A 114 0.69 -4.39 -1.37
C GLU A 114 -0.43 -3.50 -0.82
N ASN A 115 -0.78 -2.49 -1.60
CA ASN A 115 -1.88 -1.59 -1.30
C ASN A 115 -3.21 -2.37 -1.12
N PRO A 116 -4.02 -2.07 -0.09
CA PRO A 116 -3.91 -0.96 0.86
C PRO A 116 -3.18 -1.27 2.17
N LEU A 117 -2.61 -2.46 2.37
CA LEU A 117 -1.95 -2.82 3.64
C LEU A 117 -0.76 -1.91 3.95
N ASP A 118 0.01 -1.54 2.92
CA ASP A 118 1.13 -0.61 3.04
C ASP A 118 0.72 0.82 3.46
N LEU A 119 -0.56 1.16 3.29
CA LEU A 119 -1.13 2.47 3.63
C LEU A 119 -1.78 2.50 5.02
N LEU A 120 -1.87 1.37 5.73
CA LEU A 120 -2.60 1.30 7.00
C LEU A 120 -1.87 2.02 8.14
N PRO A 121 -2.45 3.08 8.74
CA PRO A 121 -1.91 3.66 9.95
C PRO A 121 -1.87 2.63 11.08
N GLY A 122 -0.71 2.50 11.73
CA GLY A 122 -0.53 1.58 12.86
C GLY A 122 -0.20 0.13 12.49
N LEU A 123 -0.15 -0.23 11.21
CA LEU A 123 0.41 -1.52 10.81
C LEU A 123 1.91 -1.53 11.14
N THR A 124 2.34 -2.49 11.93
CA THR A 124 3.75 -2.74 12.26
C THR A 124 4.01 -4.23 12.14
N LEU A 125 5.13 -4.57 11.51
CA LEU A 125 5.62 -5.94 11.38
C LEU A 125 7.06 -5.99 11.88
N SER A 126 7.43 -7.06 12.58
CA SER A 126 8.82 -7.29 13.03
C SER A 126 9.71 -7.70 11.87
N ALA A 127 9.16 -8.40 10.89
CA ALA A 127 9.86 -8.78 9.67
C ALA A 127 10.24 -7.55 8.84
N PRO A 128 11.44 -7.54 8.20
CA PRO A 128 11.81 -6.50 7.25
C PRO A 128 10.80 -6.48 6.11
N HIS A 129 10.26 -5.30 5.81
CA HIS A 129 9.22 -5.18 4.80
C HIS A 129 9.47 -4.01 3.83
N GLN A 130 8.94 -4.14 2.62
CA GLN A 130 8.97 -3.14 1.57
C GLN A 130 7.58 -3.02 0.94
N ASN A 131 7.25 -1.82 0.50
CA ASN A 131 6.00 -1.55 -0.18
C ASN A 131 6.16 -1.77 -1.68
N THR A 132 5.18 -2.43 -2.30
CA THR A 132 5.11 -2.54 -3.76
C THR A 132 4.26 -1.41 -4.33
N THR A 133 4.80 -0.71 -5.32
CA THR A 133 4.05 0.33 -6.04
C THR A 133 3.62 -0.18 -7.41
N GLY A 134 2.51 0.38 -7.94
CA GLY A 134 2.05 0.05 -9.29
C GLY A 134 3.11 0.33 -10.35
N GLU A 135 3.96 1.33 -10.14
CA GLU A 135 5.07 1.67 -11.04
C GLU A 135 6.13 0.56 -11.07
N VAL A 136 6.51 0.03 -9.90
CA VAL A 136 7.46 -1.10 -9.81
C VAL A 136 6.88 -2.32 -10.50
N ILE A 137 5.60 -2.62 -10.28
CA ILE A 137 4.91 -3.75 -10.92
C ILE A 137 4.88 -3.55 -12.44
N ALA A 138 4.48 -2.37 -12.92
CA ALA A 138 4.42 -2.07 -14.35
C ALA A 138 5.79 -2.19 -15.02
N LYS A 139 6.87 -1.76 -14.36
CA LYS A 139 8.23 -1.91 -14.84
C LYS A 139 8.64 -3.37 -14.94
N VAL A 140 8.42 -4.17 -13.89
CA VAL A 140 8.73 -5.61 -13.90
C VAL A 140 7.98 -6.32 -15.00
N VAL A 141 6.68 -6.03 -15.19
CA VAL A 141 5.87 -6.59 -16.28
C VAL A 141 6.44 -6.20 -17.65
N ALA A 142 6.87 -4.96 -17.85
CA ALA A 142 7.47 -4.51 -19.09
C ALA A 142 8.80 -5.23 -19.37
N ASP A 143 9.64 -5.39 -18.37
CA ASP A 143 10.96 -6.05 -18.48
C ASP A 143 10.80 -7.56 -18.75
N CYS A 144 9.78 -8.21 -18.17
CA CYS A 144 9.46 -9.64 -18.37
C CYS A 144 8.52 -9.91 -19.55
N LYS A 145 8.11 -8.88 -20.31
CA LYS A 145 7.07 -8.98 -21.34
C LYS A 145 7.31 -10.13 -22.33
N THR A 146 8.52 -10.29 -22.85
CA THR A 146 8.84 -11.33 -23.85
C THR A 146 8.58 -12.72 -23.28
N GLN A 147 8.94 -12.93 -22.02
CA GLN A 147 8.80 -14.22 -21.36
C GLN A 147 7.35 -14.52 -21.00
N LEU A 148 6.61 -13.50 -20.51
CA LEU A 148 5.18 -13.60 -20.20
C LEU A 148 4.36 -13.90 -21.45
N LEU A 149 4.78 -13.41 -22.63
CA LEU A 149 4.05 -13.62 -23.90
C LEU A 149 4.44 -14.90 -24.62
N GLN A 150 5.58 -15.54 -24.30
CA GLN A 150 5.99 -16.80 -24.94
C GLN A 150 4.95 -17.91 -24.74
N ASP A 151 4.27 -17.93 -23.59
CA ASP A 151 3.27 -18.92 -23.25
C ASP A 151 1.83 -18.46 -23.48
N ALA A 152 1.62 -17.34 -24.19
CA ALA A 152 0.30 -16.74 -24.41
C ALA A 152 -0.68 -17.64 -25.19
N GLN A 153 -0.18 -18.67 -25.89
CA GLN A 153 -1.01 -19.68 -26.58
C GLN A 153 -1.47 -20.81 -25.63
N GLN A 154 -0.82 -20.97 -24.49
CA GLN A 154 -1.23 -21.88 -23.44
C GLN A 154 -1.65 -21.04 -22.24
N LEU A 155 -2.93 -21.07 -21.88
CA LEU A 155 -3.47 -20.38 -20.70
C LEU A 155 -2.95 -21.03 -19.39
N THR A 156 -1.63 -21.03 -19.21
CA THR A 156 -0.95 -21.57 -18.03
C THR A 156 -0.43 -20.42 -17.18
N LEU A 157 -0.63 -20.52 -15.88
CA LEU A 157 -0.09 -19.55 -14.92
C LEU A 157 1.43 -19.72 -14.82
N ASN A 158 2.19 -18.70 -15.23
CA ASN A 158 3.62 -18.67 -15.01
C ASN A 158 3.94 -18.51 -13.53
N ARG A 159 4.52 -19.53 -12.92
CA ARG A 159 4.91 -19.53 -11.49
C ARG A 159 6.39 -19.20 -11.27
N THR A 160 7.16 -19.07 -12.35
CA THR A 160 8.59 -18.77 -12.29
C THR A 160 8.89 -17.64 -13.25
N VAL A 161 9.52 -16.59 -12.76
CA VAL A 161 9.96 -15.43 -13.55
C VAL A 161 11.45 -15.15 -13.26
N PRO A 162 12.19 -14.56 -14.20
CA PRO A 162 13.58 -14.18 -13.95
C PRO A 162 13.65 -13.03 -12.94
N VAL A 163 14.75 -12.98 -12.22
CA VAL A 163 15.08 -11.82 -11.39
C VAL A 163 15.47 -10.67 -12.32
N VAL A 164 14.73 -9.59 -12.27
CA VAL A 164 15.08 -8.35 -12.95
C VAL A 164 15.95 -7.52 -12.01
N SER A 165 17.17 -7.22 -12.41
CA SER A 165 18.06 -6.37 -11.61
C SER A 165 17.41 -5.01 -11.39
N ALA A 166 17.40 -4.54 -10.14
CA ALA A 166 16.94 -3.20 -9.84
C ALA A 166 17.72 -2.17 -10.67
N PRO A 167 17.08 -1.13 -11.22
CA PRO A 167 17.80 -0.08 -11.92
C PRO A 167 18.80 0.54 -10.96
N THR A 168 20.05 0.61 -11.36
CA THR A 168 21.05 1.41 -10.67
C THR A 168 20.51 2.85 -10.69
N ILE A 169 20.14 3.37 -9.53
CA ILE A 169 19.84 4.79 -9.39
C ILE A 169 21.16 5.49 -9.64
N THR A 170 21.34 5.98 -10.86
CA THR A 170 22.44 6.88 -11.17
C THR A 170 22.14 8.16 -10.41
N THR A 171 22.79 8.35 -9.29
CA THR A 171 22.79 9.62 -8.59
C THR A 171 23.33 10.63 -9.58
N GLU A 172 22.50 11.56 -10.01
CA GLU A 172 22.87 12.69 -10.85
C GLU A 172 24.10 13.38 -10.19
N PRO A 173 25.19 13.61 -10.90
CA PRO A 173 26.36 14.23 -10.28
C PRO A 173 25.97 15.62 -9.76
N GLU A 174 26.17 15.80 -8.46
CA GLU A 174 26.02 17.07 -7.76
C GLU A 174 26.74 18.17 -8.54
N MET A 175 25.97 19.13 -9.09
CA MET A 175 26.55 20.29 -9.76
C MET A 175 27.44 21.05 -8.77
N PRO A 176 28.70 21.36 -9.14
CA PRO A 176 29.57 22.13 -8.26
C PRO A 176 28.95 23.51 -8.02
N PRO A 177 29.09 24.07 -6.81
CA PRO A 177 28.49 25.35 -6.46
C PRO A 177 29.04 26.46 -7.37
N MET A 178 28.14 27.17 -8.04
CA MET A 178 28.47 28.37 -8.83
C MET A 178 29.23 29.37 -7.93
N ALA A 179 30.46 29.68 -8.32
CA ALA A 179 31.26 30.68 -7.66
C ALA A 179 30.54 32.04 -7.70
N ALA A 180 30.37 32.65 -6.52
CA ALA A 180 29.81 33.97 -6.38
C ALA A 180 30.72 34.99 -7.10
N VAL A 181 30.17 35.66 -8.12
CA VAL A 181 30.81 36.77 -8.80
C VAL A 181 30.79 37.95 -7.82
N SER A 182 31.95 38.28 -7.25
CA SER A 182 32.16 39.49 -6.47
C SER A 182 32.13 40.70 -7.38
N SER A 183 31.08 41.52 -7.28
CA SER A 183 31.03 42.84 -7.90
C SER A 183 31.87 43.83 -7.05
N ALA A 184 33.05 44.13 -7.51
CA ALA A 184 33.82 45.26 -7.01
C ALA A 184 33.30 46.56 -7.63
N THR A 185 32.81 47.44 -6.80
CA THR A 185 32.45 48.83 -7.14
C THR A 185 33.70 49.70 -7.08
N ALA A 186 33.99 50.40 -8.15
CA ALA A 186 34.85 51.58 -8.14
C ALA A 186 34.00 52.84 -8.22
#